data_6da06a15ab373f24b8aa5d302ec73255
#
_entry.id   6da06a15ab373f24b8aa5d302ec73255
#
_cell.length_a   1.000
_cell.length_b   1.000
_cell.length_c   1.000
_cell.angle_alpha   90.00
_cell.angle_beta   90.00
_cell.angle_gamma   90.00
#
_symmetry.space_group_name_H-M   'P 1'
#
loop_
_entity.id
_entity.type
_entity.pdbx_description
1 polymer ?
#
loop_
_entity_poly.entity_id
_entity_poly.type
_entity_poly.pdbx_seq_one_letter_code
_entity_poly.pdbx_strand_id
1 'polypeptide(L)'
;MIYLDNAATSFPKPPQVLRAVAGVMMQPFGNPGRGGHKAALRAGRVTDACREAVAELLGGVPERVIFTLNCTDALNMAIRGLLHRGDHVLVTHDAHNAVMRPLAGLEQRGEITLSVLRANENGLIAPEAISEAVQPGTALCVLTHASNVTGTVQPVRALIAAAHGFGIPVLLDAAQSAGTLDLKDTGADMIAMPGHKGLLGPMGTGILYVGENVSPRPLREGGTGSASESVHQPDILPDRYESGTLQLPAIAGLLQGARFVRTHGAAIHEYETYLIDKLRSRLSAIPEVTVYGDGEAPRVGVLSFNLQGRECAEIADLLDRRGFCLRGGLHCAPCMHRWLGTQGTVRASVGPFSTEAEIDSLGDAIAQIVQVR
;
A
#
# COMPACT_ATOMS: atom_id res chain seq x y z
N MET A 1 11.65 0.06 23.75
CA MET A 1 11.36 -0.59 22.45
C MET A 1 11.21 0.49 21.41
N ILE A 2 12.02 0.46 20.38
CA ILE A 2 12.04 1.42 19.26
C ILE A 2 11.38 0.76 18.06
N TYR A 3 10.25 1.31 17.59
CA TYR A 3 9.44 0.72 16.52
C TYR A 3 9.76 1.35 15.16
N LEU A 4 10.43 0.59 14.29
CA LEU A 4 10.88 1.01 12.96
C LEU A 4 10.43 0.02 11.87
N ASP A 5 9.21 -0.56 12.02
CA ASP A 5 8.55 -1.42 11.00
C ASP A 5 7.22 -0.85 10.52
N ASN A 6 7.13 0.47 10.34
CA ASN A 6 5.91 1.17 9.91
C ASN A 6 5.44 0.77 8.50
N ALA A 7 6.33 0.33 7.62
CA ALA A 7 5.97 -0.20 6.31
C ALA A 7 5.19 -1.53 6.37
N ALA A 8 5.26 -2.27 7.49
CA ALA A 8 4.39 -3.42 7.74
C ALA A 8 3.03 -2.98 8.29
N THR A 9 3.03 -2.15 9.34
CA THR A 9 1.84 -1.48 9.89
C THR A 9 2.29 -0.29 10.73
N SER A 10 1.61 0.84 10.63
CA SER A 10 2.01 2.03 11.39
C SER A 10 1.75 1.89 12.90
N PHE A 11 2.70 2.36 13.72
CA PHE A 11 2.59 2.42 15.19
C PHE A 11 3.47 3.57 15.73
N PRO A 12 2.96 4.33 16.75
CA PRO A 12 1.62 4.28 17.30
C PRO A 12 0.54 4.82 16.35
N LYS A 13 -0.73 4.61 16.69
CA LYS A 13 -1.86 5.24 15.99
C LYS A 13 -2.20 6.57 16.65
N PRO A 14 -2.70 7.57 15.89
CA PRO A 14 -3.22 8.79 16.48
C PRO A 14 -4.30 8.49 17.54
N PRO A 15 -4.33 9.17 18.69
CA PRO A 15 -5.28 8.87 19.78
C PRO A 15 -6.75 8.92 19.36
N GLN A 16 -7.11 9.77 18.39
CA GLN A 16 -8.47 9.85 17.85
C GLN A 16 -8.91 8.58 17.12
N VAL A 17 -7.97 7.84 16.50
CA VAL A 17 -8.24 6.55 15.87
C VAL A 17 -8.67 5.54 16.92
N LEU A 18 -7.92 5.42 18.01
CA LEU A 18 -8.21 4.50 19.11
C LEU A 18 -9.55 4.83 19.77
N ARG A 19 -9.82 6.13 20.05
CA ARG A 19 -11.09 6.58 20.61
C ARG A 19 -12.28 6.26 19.70
N ALA A 20 -12.13 6.40 18.38
CA ALA A 20 -13.20 6.10 17.43
C ALA A 20 -13.54 4.59 17.40
N VAL A 21 -12.53 3.73 17.36
CA VAL A 21 -12.72 2.26 17.45
C VAL A 21 -13.44 1.88 18.73
N ALA A 22 -12.95 2.33 19.89
CA ALA A 22 -13.55 2.05 21.18
C ALA A 22 -14.98 2.61 21.27
N GLY A 23 -15.22 3.81 20.77
CA GLY A 23 -16.53 4.46 20.76
C GLY A 23 -17.61 3.66 20.04
N VAL A 24 -17.28 3.03 18.91
CA VAL A 24 -18.21 2.15 18.18
C VAL A 24 -18.48 0.87 18.97
N MET A 25 -17.47 0.31 19.65
CA MET A 25 -17.62 -0.91 20.43
C MET A 25 -18.39 -0.71 21.75
N MET A 26 -18.36 0.50 22.30
CA MET A 26 -18.97 0.83 23.61
C MET A 26 -20.38 1.42 23.50
N GLN A 27 -20.87 1.72 22.31
CA GLN A 27 -22.18 2.36 22.09
C GLN A 27 -23.03 1.56 21.10
N PRO A 28 -24.38 1.69 21.16
CA PRO A 28 -25.25 1.00 20.21
C PRO A 28 -25.09 1.58 18.79
N PHE A 29 -24.41 0.86 17.94
CA PHE A 29 -24.38 1.03 16.50
C PHE A 29 -25.09 -0.15 15.84
N GLY A 30 -25.89 0.12 14.81
CA GLY A 30 -26.51 -0.90 13.98
C GLY A 30 -25.60 -1.33 12.83
N ASN A 31 -26.11 -2.24 11.98
CA ASN A 31 -25.45 -2.60 10.74
C ASN A 31 -25.67 -1.48 9.72
N PRO A 32 -24.60 -0.88 9.16
CA PRO A 32 -24.73 0.18 8.17
C PRO A 32 -25.48 -0.35 6.91
N GLY A 33 -26.38 0.47 6.37
CA GLY A 33 -27.18 0.13 5.18
C GLY A 33 -28.28 -0.93 5.37
N ARG A 34 -28.46 -1.48 6.61
CA ARG A 34 -29.39 -2.61 6.85
C ARG A 34 -30.48 -2.32 7.86
N GLY A 35 -30.96 -1.08 7.93
CA GLY A 35 -32.08 -0.74 8.80
C GLY A 35 -32.36 0.74 8.88
N GLY A 36 -33.65 1.10 9.06
CA GLY A 36 -34.10 2.50 9.17
C GLY A 36 -34.04 3.06 10.59
N HIS A 37 -33.64 2.29 11.60
CA HIS A 37 -33.59 2.77 12.98
C HIS A 37 -32.33 3.62 13.27
N LYS A 38 -32.39 4.47 14.28
CA LYS A 38 -31.36 5.48 14.61
C LYS A 38 -29.94 4.92 14.70
N ALA A 39 -29.77 3.69 15.25
CA ALA A 39 -28.44 3.08 15.37
C ALA A 39 -27.85 2.67 14.01
N ALA A 40 -28.67 2.12 13.10
CA ALA A 40 -28.23 1.77 11.74
C ALA A 40 -27.90 3.03 10.91
N LEU A 41 -28.74 4.08 11.02
CA LEU A 41 -28.46 5.37 10.35
C LEU A 41 -27.21 6.04 10.90
N ARG A 42 -26.91 5.88 12.20
CA ARG A 42 -25.66 6.36 12.78
C ARG A 42 -24.45 5.61 12.23
N ALA A 43 -24.56 4.30 12.03
CA ALA A 43 -23.54 3.48 11.42
C ALA A 43 -23.29 3.88 9.95
N GLY A 44 -24.37 4.07 9.17
CA GLY A 44 -24.29 4.56 7.77
C GLY A 44 -23.51 5.88 7.66
N ARG A 45 -23.85 6.86 8.52
CA ARG A 45 -23.12 8.14 8.52
C ARG A 45 -21.61 8.02 8.79
N VAL A 46 -21.18 7.01 9.55
CA VAL A 46 -19.73 6.77 9.78
C VAL A 46 -19.08 6.20 8.52
N THR A 47 -19.74 5.26 7.85
CA THR A 47 -19.22 4.70 6.58
C THR A 47 -19.17 5.76 5.48
N ASP A 48 -20.22 6.56 5.34
CA ASP A 48 -20.29 7.62 4.33
C ASP A 48 -19.21 8.69 4.56
N ALA A 49 -19.07 9.18 5.81
CA ALA A 49 -18.04 10.13 6.15
C ALA A 49 -16.61 9.58 5.94
N CYS A 50 -16.41 8.26 6.07
CA CYS A 50 -15.12 7.63 5.78
C CYS A 50 -14.86 7.60 4.26
N ARG A 51 -15.88 7.29 3.43
CA ARG A 51 -15.77 7.34 1.98
C ARG A 51 -15.45 8.76 1.50
N GLU A 52 -16.16 9.77 2.02
CA GLU A 52 -15.91 11.18 1.73
C GLU A 52 -14.46 11.57 2.05
N ALA A 53 -13.99 11.23 3.26
CA ALA A 53 -12.63 11.56 3.68
C ALA A 53 -11.55 10.87 2.82
N VAL A 54 -11.78 9.64 2.38
CA VAL A 54 -10.87 8.92 1.47
C VAL A 54 -10.96 9.48 0.04
N ALA A 55 -12.16 9.75 -0.47
CA ALA A 55 -12.36 10.33 -1.78
C ALA A 55 -11.65 11.70 -1.90
N GLU A 56 -11.70 12.54 -0.86
CA GLU A 56 -10.97 13.81 -0.81
C GLU A 56 -9.44 13.64 -0.91
N LEU A 57 -8.87 12.55 -0.36
CA LEU A 57 -7.44 12.24 -0.50
C LEU A 57 -7.05 11.83 -1.92
N LEU A 58 -8.01 11.31 -2.69
CA LEU A 58 -7.80 10.80 -4.05
C LEU A 58 -8.21 11.80 -5.14
N GLY A 59 -8.91 12.88 -4.78
CA GLY A 59 -9.57 13.76 -5.75
C GLY A 59 -10.75 13.09 -6.47
N GLY A 60 -11.34 12.06 -5.85
CA GLY A 60 -12.39 11.22 -6.44
C GLY A 60 -13.77 11.45 -5.82
N VAL A 61 -14.71 10.55 -6.10
CA VAL A 61 -16.07 10.58 -5.57
C VAL A 61 -16.31 9.45 -4.56
N PRO A 62 -17.11 9.70 -3.49
CA PRO A 62 -17.27 8.77 -2.37
C PRO A 62 -17.83 7.40 -2.78
N GLU A 63 -18.75 7.34 -3.72
CA GLU A 63 -19.42 6.09 -4.15
C GLU A 63 -18.46 5.09 -4.80
N ARG A 64 -17.30 5.58 -5.29
CA ARG A 64 -16.24 4.78 -5.92
C ARG A 64 -15.16 4.29 -4.96
N VAL A 65 -15.28 4.66 -3.69
CA VAL A 65 -14.44 4.16 -2.59
C VAL A 65 -15.04 2.87 -2.07
N ILE A 66 -14.40 1.74 -2.31
CA ILE A 66 -14.87 0.41 -1.92
C ILE A 66 -14.06 -0.08 -0.72
N PHE A 67 -14.72 -0.42 0.37
CA PHE A 67 -14.05 -1.02 1.53
C PHE A 67 -13.75 -2.50 1.29
N THR A 68 -12.54 -2.87 1.61
CA THR A 68 -12.04 -4.24 1.51
C THR A 68 -11.41 -4.66 2.84
N LEU A 69 -11.10 -5.95 3.00
CA LEU A 69 -10.47 -6.45 4.24
C LEU A 69 -9.04 -5.94 4.43
N ASN A 70 -8.34 -5.69 3.33
CA ASN A 70 -6.95 -5.20 3.28
C ASN A 70 -6.57 -4.87 1.82
N CYS A 71 -5.39 -4.32 1.59
CA CYS A 71 -4.91 -4.00 0.24
C CYS A 71 -4.79 -5.24 -0.67
N THR A 72 -4.42 -6.41 -0.13
CA THR A 72 -4.37 -7.67 -0.90
C THR A 72 -5.74 -8.04 -1.46
N ASP A 73 -6.80 -7.85 -0.68
CA ASP A 73 -8.19 -8.06 -1.10
C ASP A 73 -8.59 -7.07 -2.21
N ALA A 74 -8.24 -5.79 -2.05
CA ALA A 74 -8.46 -4.74 -3.05
C ALA A 74 -7.76 -5.08 -4.39
N LEU A 75 -6.47 -5.46 -4.34
CA LEU A 75 -5.68 -5.84 -5.51
C LEU A 75 -6.25 -7.09 -6.20
N ASN A 76 -6.65 -8.12 -5.44
CA ASN A 76 -7.29 -9.30 -6.02
C ASN A 76 -8.63 -8.96 -6.67
N MET A 77 -9.44 -8.09 -6.06
CA MET A 77 -10.71 -7.65 -6.64
C MET A 77 -10.50 -6.94 -7.98
N ALA A 78 -9.54 -6.02 -8.06
CA ALA A 78 -9.21 -5.32 -9.29
C ALA A 78 -8.66 -6.28 -10.37
N ILE A 79 -7.62 -7.06 -10.04
CA ILE A 79 -6.93 -7.96 -10.98
C ILE A 79 -7.87 -9.03 -11.52
N ARG A 80 -8.55 -9.77 -10.63
CA ARG A 80 -9.42 -10.89 -11.04
C ARG A 80 -10.74 -10.42 -11.63
N GLY A 81 -11.19 -9.24 -11.23
CA GLY A 81 -12.42 -8.64 -11.75
C GLY A 81 -12.26 -8.10 -13.18
N LEU A 82 -11.08 -7.58 -13.52
CA LEU A 82 -10.86 -6.97 -14.82
C LEU A 82 -10.37 -7.97 -15.89
N LEU A 83 -9.48 -8.90 -15.52
CA LEU A 83 -8.80 -9.77 -16.48
C LEU A 83 -9.69 -10.91 -17.00
N HIS A 84 -9.45 -11.25 -18.27
CA HIS A 84 -10.04 -12.37 -18.98
C HIS A 84 -8.96 -13.32 -19.53
N ARG A 85 -9.39 -14.48 -19.98
CA ARG A 85 -8.49 -15.44 -20.61
C ARG A 85 -7.94 -14.89 -21.93
N GLY A 86 -6.64 -14.95 -22.09
CA GLY A 86 -5.91 -14.46 -23.25
C GLY A 86 -5.32 -13.07 -23.08
N ASP A 87 -5.63 -12.38 -21.97
CA ASP A 87 -5.10 -11.05 -21.69
C ASP A 87 -3.59 -11.08 -21.43
N HIS A 88 -2.94 -9.95 -21.78
CA HIS A 88 -1.58 -9.66 -21.38
C HIS A 88 -1.57 -8.55 -20.32
N VAL A 89 -0.65 -8.63 -19.34
CA VAL A 89 -0.56 -7.69 -18.23
C VAL A 89 0.87 -7.16 -18.09
N LEU A 90 0.99 -5.84 -17.94
CA LEU A 90 2.24 -5.18 -17.54
C LEU A 90 2.29 -5.03 -16.03
N VAL A 91 3.45 -5.32 -15.42
CA VAL A 91 3.63 -5.18 -13.97
C VAL A 91 5.03 -4.64 -13.65
N THR A 92 5.16 -3.80 -12.62
CA THR A 92 6.45 -3.25 -12.22
C THR A 92 7.35 -4.31 -11.55
N HIS A 93 8.68 -4.18 -11.71
CA HIS A 93 9.69 -5.10 -11.17
C HIS A 93 9.69 -5.20 -9.64
N ASP A 94 9.21 -4.16 -8.95
CA ASP A 94 9.14 -4.02 -7.50
C ASP A 94 7.80 -4.43 -6.89
N ALA A 95 6.92 -5.04 -7.71
CA ALA A 95 5.59 -5.43 -7.28
C ALA A 95 5.59 -6.39 -6.08
N HIS A 96 4.76 -6.07 -5.11
CA HIS A 96 4.53 -6.88 -3.92
C HIS A 96 3.85 -8.21 -4.25
N ASN A 97 4.02 -9.23 -3.41
CA ASN A 97 3.35 -10.54 -3.56
C ASN A 97 1.81 -10.45 -3.66
N ALA A 98 1.20 -9.40 -3.11
CA ALA A 98 -0.24 -9.16 -3.25
C ALA A 98 -0.68 -8.90 -4.70
N VAL A 99 0.24 -8.43 -5.55
CA VAL A 99 0.10 -8.27 -7.00
C VAL A 99 0.65 -9.51 -7.73
N MET A 100 1.89 -9.90 -7.42
CA MET A 100 2.56 -10.96 -8.18
C MET A 100 1.90 -12.33 -8.05
N ARG A 101 1.44 -12.72 -6.85
CA ARG A 101 0.85 -14.05 -6.65
C ARG A 101 -0.46 -14.27 -7.41
N PRO A 102 -1.46 -13.36 -7.41
CA PRO A 102 -2.65 -13.53 -8.24
C PRO A 102 -2.31 -13.54 -9.73
N LEU A 103 -1.38 -12.68 -10.22
CA LEU A 103 -0.95 -12.66 -11.62
C LEU A 103 -0.21 -13.95 -12.01
N ALA A 104 0.80 -14.36 -11.25
CA ALA A 104 1.53 -15.61 -11.50
C ALA A 104 0.62 -16.83 -11.42
N GLY A 105 -0.39 -16.83 -10.55
CA GLY A 105 -1.38 -17.91 -10.50
C GLY A 105 -2.26 -17.98 -11.75
N LEU A 106 -2.64 -16.83 -12.33
CA LEU A 106 -3.37 -16.77 -13.60
C LEU A 106 -2.48 -17.21 -14.77
N GLU A 107 -1.22 -16.75 -14.80
CA GLU A 107 -0.23 -17.14 -15.82
C GLU A 107 0.06 -18.65 -15.79
N GLN A 108 0.28 -19.22 -14.61
CA GLN A 108 0.54 -20.65 -14.43
C GLN A 108 -0.61 -21.53 -14.96
N ARG A 109 -1.85 -21.03 -14.92
CA ARG A 109 -3.03 -21.72 -15.50
C ARG A 109 -3.22 -21.45 -16.98
N GLY A 110 -2.33 -20.69 -17.62
CA GLY A 110 -2.45 -20.30 -19.03
C GLY A 110 -3.65 -19.38 -19.30
N GLU A 111 -4.07 -18.61 -18.31
CA GLU A 111 -5.19 -17.68 -18.46
C GLU A 111 -4.73 -16.31 -18.98
N ILE A 112 -3.52 -15.88 -18.59
CA ILE A 112 -2.91 -14.60 -19.01
C ILE A 112 -1.43 -14.78 -19.36
N THR A 113 -0.82 -13.72 -19.90
CA THR A 113 0.63 -13.56 -20.04
C THR A 113 1.10 -12.32 -19.31
N LEU A 114 2.38 -12.29 -18.84
CA LEU A 114 2.96 -11.18 -18.08
C LEU A 114 4.20 -10.63 -18.74
N SER A 115 4.34 -9.30 -18.71
CA SER A 115 5.62 -8.61 -18.94
C SER A 115 5.97 -7.75 -17.73
N VAL A 116 7.20 -7.90 -17.25
CA VAL A 116 7.72 -7.12 -16.13
C VAL A 116 8.44 -5.89 -16.66
N LEU A 117 7.94 -4.71 -16.31
CA LEU A 117 8.58 -3.42 -16.60
C LEU A 117 9.90 -3.32 -15.83
N ARG A 118 10.99 -3.13 -16.53
CA ARG A 118 12.33 -3.06 -15.95
C ARG A 118 12.65 -1.63 -15.52
N ALA A 119 13.28 -1.50 -14.36
CA ALA A 119 13.85 -0.24 -13.91
C ALA A 119 15.25 -0.06 -14.45
N ASN A 120 15.68 1.21 -14.50
CA ASN A 120 17.08 1.58 -14.69
C ASN A 120 17.91 1.29 -13.41
N GLU A 121 19.20 1.59 -13.43
CA GLU A 121 20.11 1.37 -12.30
C GLU A 121 19.70 2.10 -11.01
N ASN A 122 18.94 3.20 -11.12
CA ASN A 122 18.42 3.98 -9.99
C ASN A 122 17.09 3.43 -9.44
N GLY A 123 16.58 2.33 -10.00
CA GLY A 123 15.32 1.73 -9.58
C GLY A 123 14.07 2.41 -10.14
N LEU A 124 14.22 3.36 -11.07
CA LEU A 124 13.13 4.08 -11.71
C LEU A 124 12.76 3.45 -13.05
N ILE A 125 11.46 3.35 -13.32
CA ILE A 125 10.92 2.88 -14.60
C ILE A 125 10.70 4.09 -15.50
N ALA A 126 11.29 4.07 -16.68
CA ALA A 126 11.06 5.08 -17.70
C ALA A 126 9.70 4.83 -18.40
N PRO A 127 8.96 5.89 -18.81
CA PRO A 127 7.70 5.73 -19.53
C PRO A 127 7.82 4.90 -20.82
N GLU A 128 8.97 4.94 -21.47
CA GLU A 128 9.29 4.20 -22.69
C GLU A 128 9.23 2.68 -22.47
N ALA A 129 9.50 2.21 -21.25
CA ALA A 129 9.40 0.78 -20.91
C ALA A 129 7.97 0.23 -21.11
N ILE A 130 6.95 1.09 -21.04
CA ILE A 130 5.56 0.70 -21.35
C ILE A 130 5.43 0.41 -22.84
N SER A 131 5.87 1.34 -23.71
CA SER A 131 5.77 1.19 -25.16
C SER A 131 6.57 -0.01 -25.69
N GLU A 132 7.69 -0.33 -25.05
CA GLU A 132 8.53 -1.48 -25.38
C GLU A 132 7.91 -2.82 -24.96
N ALA A 133 7.07 -2.82 -23.92
CA ALA A 133 6.49 -4.03 -23.33
C ALA A 133 5.04 -4.31 -23.76
N VAL A 134 4.35 -3.31 -24.36
CA VAL A 134 2.97 -3.46 -24.83
C VAL A 134 2.88 -4.51 -25.94
N GLN A 135 1.86 -5.35 -25.87
CA GLN A 135 1.55 -6.39 -26.86
C GLN A 135 0.07 -6.31 -27.25
N PRO A 136 -0.33 -6.90 -28.37
CA PRO A 136 -1.75 -7.11 -28.68
C PRO A 136 -2.42 -7.86 -27.53
N GLY A 137 -3.55 -7.34 -27.05
CA GLY A 137 -4.24 -7.92 -25.89
C GLY A 137 -3.72 -7.48 -24.52
N THR A 138 -2.84 -6.47 -24.44
CA THR A 138 -2.49 -5.86 -23.15
C THR A 138 -3.74 -5.19 -22.56
N ALA A 139 -4.24 -5.76 -21.44
CA ALA A 139 -5.52 -5.40 -20.84
C ALA A 139 -5.39 -4.64 -19.50
N LEU A 140 -4.20 -4.67 -18.87
CA LEU A 140 -3.97 -4.03 -17.59
C LEU A 140 -2.49 -3.69 -17.41
N CYS A 141 -2.21 -2.52 -16.84
CA CYS A 141 -0.90 -2.16 -16.30
C CYS A 141 -1.02 -2.02 -14.79
N VAL A 142 -0.23 -2.79 -14.01
CA VAL A 142 -0.19 -2.73 -12.55
C VAL A 142 1.09 -2.04 -12.12
N LEU A 143 0.96 -0.87 -11.53
CA LEU A 143 2.07 -0.04 -11.07
C LEU A 143 2.17 -0.04 -9.55
N THR A 144 3.36 -0.29 -9.02
CA THR A 144 3.70 0.01 -7.62
C THR A 144 4.10 1.47 -7.52
N HIS A 145 3.42 2.27 -6.67
CA HIS A 145 3.75 3.69 -6.53
C HIS A 145 5.06 3.91 -5.77
N ALA A 146 5.25 3.19 -4.68
CA ALA A 146 6.47 3.28 -3.88
C ALA A 146 6.91 1.89 -3.40
N SER A 147 8.19 1.59 -3.55
CA SER A 147 8.76 0.30 -3.16
C SER A 147 8.73 0.09 -1.65
N ASN A 148 8.19 -1.04 -1.22
CA ASN A 148 8.23 -1.43 0.19
C ASN A 148 9.61 -1.99 0.64
N VAL A 149 10.58 -2.01 -0.26
CA VAL A 149 11.96 -2.46 0.00
C VAL A 149 12.92 -1.27 0.03
N THR A 150 13.00 -0.48 -1.03
CA THR A 150 13.95 0.63 -1.16
C THR A 150 13.35 1.99 -0.80
N GLY A 151 12.04 2.09 -0.71
CA GLY A 151 11.33 3.35 -0.55
C GLY A 151 11.22 4.18 -1.83
N THR A 152 11.86 3.78 -2.92
CA THR A 152 11.86 4.52 -4.22
C THR A 152 10.44 4.77 -4.70
N VAL A 153 10.13 6.01 -5.08
CA VAL A 153 8.85 6.44 -5.63
C VAL A 153 8.92 6.46 -7.14
N GLN A 154 8.03 5.73 -7.80
CA GLN A 154 7.96 5.67 -9.26
C GLN A 154 7.28 6.92 -9.86
N PRO A 155 7.65 7.36 -11.07
CA PRO A 155 7.04 8.50 -11.76
C PRO A 155 5.67 8.13 -12.35
N VAL A 156 4.72 7.74 -11.48
CA VAL A 156 3.47 7.09 -11.89
C VAL A 156 2.61 7.93 -12.80
N ARG A 157 2.60 9.26 -12.69
CA ARG A 157 1.85 10.13 -13.60
C ARG A 157 2.30 9.96 -15.06
N ALA A 158 3.61 9.90 -15.29
CA ALA A 158 4.19 9.69 -16.60
C ALA A 158 3.95 8.26 -17.12
N LEU A 159 4.07 7.27 -16.23
CA LEU A 159 3.79 5.87 -16.56
C LEU A 159 2.31 5.64 -16.90
N ILE A 160 1.38 6.25 -16.14
CA ILE A 160 -0.06 6.16 -16.39
C ILE A 160 -0.39 6.82 -17.73
N ALA A 161 0.15 8.02 -18.00
CA ALA A 161 -0.06 8.69 -19.28
C ALA A 161 0.45 7.84 -20.47
N ALA A 162 1.59 7.17 -20.31
CA ALA A 162 2.13 6.27 -21.32
C ALA A 162 1.20 5.05 -21.55
N ALA A 163 0.69 4.42 -20.50
CA ALA A 163 -0.26 3.30 -20.61
C ALA A 163 -1.57 3.73 -21.27
N HIS A 164 -2.12 4.88 -20.88
CA HIS A 164 -3.33 5.44 -21.47
C HIS A 164 -3.16 5.81 -22.95
N GLY A 165 -1.93 6.18 -23.38
CA GLY A 165 -1.61 6.37 -24.80
C GLY A 165 -1.86 5.14 -25.67
N PHE A 166 -1.90 3.95 -25.08
CA PHE A 166 -2.27 2.67 -25.71
C PHE A 166 -3.66 2.18 -25.32
N GLY A 167 -4.47 2.98 -24.61
CA GLY A 167 -5.79 2.59 -24.13
C GLY A 167 -5.76 1.54 -23.00
N ILE A 168 -4.65 1.38 -22.30
CA ILE A 168 -4.46 0.36 -21.26
C ILE A 168 -4.85 0.97 -19.90
N PRO A 169 -5.83 0.40 -19.18
CA PRO A 169 -6.20 0.83 -17.84
C PRO A 169 -5.08 0.51 -16.84
N VAL A 170 -4.98 1.36 -15.79
CA VAL A 170 -3.93 1.26 -14.78
C VAL A 170 -4.51 0.99 -13.39
N LEU A 171 -3.99 -0.06 -12.73
CA LEU A 171 -4.14 -0.31 -11.30
C LEU A 171 -2.91 0.18 -10.56
N LEU A 172 -3.07 1.15 -9.67
CA LEU A 172 -2.02 1.68 -8.82
C LEU A 172 -2.03 0.99 -7.46
N ASP A 173 -0.96 0.28 -7.11
CA ASP A 173 -0.70 -0.17 -5.75
C ASP A 173 -0.08 0.98 -4.95
N ALA A 174 -0.90 1.64 -4.14
CA ALA A 174 -0.53 2.75 -3.28
C ALA A 174 -0.26 2.30 -1.82
N ALA A 175 0.13 1.04 -1.60
CA ALA A 175 0.28 0.49 -0.26
C ALA A 175 1.32 1.19 0.61
N GLN A 176 2.33 1.82 0.01
CA GLN A 176 3.38 2.55 0.72
C GLN A 176 3.31 4.07 0.55
N SER A 177 2.39 4.57 -0.27
CA SER A 177 2.28 5.98 -0.61
C SER A 177 1.00 6.65 -0.09
N ALA A 178 -0.08 5.87 0.09
CA ALA A 178 -1.34 6.41 0.58
C ALA A 178 -1.19 7.04 1.97
N GLY A 179 -1.59 8.31 2.09
CA GLY A 179 -1.51 9.09 3.32
C GLY A 179 -0.24 9.93 3.48
N THR A 180 0.80 9.70 2.68
CA THR A 180 2.04 10.46 2.68
C THR A 180 2.30 11.18 1.35
N LEU A 181 2.06 10.52 0.23
CA LEU A 181 2.18 11.13 -1.09
C LEU A 181 0.82 11.61 -1.60
N ASP A 182 0.84 12.64 -2.44
CA ASP A 182 -0.36 13.12 -3.13
C ASP A 182 -0.80 12.11 -4.20
N LEU A 183 -2.01 11.56 -4.01
CA LEU A 183 -2.64 10.63 -4.94
C LEU A 183 -3.70 11.31 -5.83
N LYS A 184 -3.97 12.59 -5.64
CA LYS A 184 -4.90 13.33 -6.49
C LYS A 184 -4.36 13.42 -7.90
N ASP A 185 -5.26 13.33 -8.85
CA ASP A 185 -4.93 13.52 -10.26
C ASP A 185 -3.77 12.65 -10.76
N THR A 186 -3.56 11.46 -10.18
CA THR A 186 -2.59 10.50 -10.72
C THR A 186 -3.02 9.98 -12.09
N GLY A 187 -4.32 9.99 -12.35
CA GLY A 187 -4.92 9.44 -13.56
C GLY A 187 -5.17 7.92 -13.48
N ALA A 188 -4.82 7.25 -12.39
CA ALA A 188 -5.03 5.81 -12.27
C ALA A 188 -6.52 5.43 -12.32
N ASP A 189 -6.84 4.40 -13.10
CA ASP A 189 -8.23 3.90 -13.25
C ASP A 189 -8.68 3.16 -11.99
N MET A 190 -7.77 2.54 -11.27
CA MET A 190 -8.00 1.92 -9.97
C MET A 190 -6.84 2.20 -9.02
N ILE A 191 -7.14 2.42 -7.73
CA ILE A 191 -6.13 2.62 -6.69
C ILE A 191 -6.43 1.70 -5.53
N ALA A 192 -5.45 0.85 -5.18
CA ALA A 192 -5.54 -0.05 -4.03
C ALA A 192 -4.65 0.44 -2.88
N MET A 193 -5.18 0.48 -1.65
CA MET A 193 -4.43 0.94 -0.48
C MET A 193 -4.88 0.26 0.82
N PRO A 194 -3.98 0.04 1.79
CA PRO A 194 -4.31 -0.46 3.11
C PRO A 194 -4.69 0.69 4.05
N GLY A 195 -5.67 0.47 4.92
CA GLY A 195 -6.01 1.48 5.92
C GLY A 195 -5.01 1.56 7.09
N HIS A 196 -4.22 0.51 7.32
CA HIS A 196 -3.39 0.38 8.53
C HIS A 196 -1.94 0.84 8.40
N LYS A 197 -1.51 1.32 7.22
CA LYS A 197 -0.17 1.88 6.99
C LYS A 197 -0.22 3.42 7.03
N GLY A 198 0.15 4.10 5.96
CA GLY A 198 0.20 5.56 5.92
C GLY A 198 -1.14 6.27 6.18
N LEU A 199 -2.28 5.61 5.97
CA LEU A 199 -3.59 6.13 6.40
C LEU A 199 -3.82 6.07 7.91
N LEU A 200 -2.92 5.48 8.69
CA LEU A 200 -2.92 5.42 10.16
C LEU A 200 -4.16 4.80 10.81
N GLY A 201 -4.99 4.11 10.01
CA GLY A 201 -6.18 3.40 10.48
C GLY A 201 -5.86 2.02 11.10
N PRO A 202 -6.86 1.29 11.58
CA PRO A 202 -6.70 -0.05 12.12
C PRO A 202 -6.39 -1.10 11.05
N MET A 203 -5.79 -2.23 11.45
CA MET A 203 -5.75 -3.44 10.64
C MET A 203 -7.18 -3.93 10.32
N GLY A 204 -7.34 -4.74 9.26
CA GLY A 204 -8.65 -5.22 8.82
C GLY A 204 -9.41 -4.21 7.95
N THR A 205 -8.73 -3.17 7.46
CA THR A 205 -9.26 -2.21 6.49
C THR A 205 -8.35 -2.11 5.27
N GLY A 206 -8.97 -2.12 4.11
CA GLY A 206 -8.39 -1.81 2.82
C GLY A 206 -9.37 -1.01 1.99
N ILE A 207 -8.90 -0.44 0.92
CA ILE A 207 -9.67 0.40 0.01
C ILE A 207 -9.29 0.03 -1.42
N LEU A 208 -10.31 -0.12 -2.26
CA LEU A 208 -10.19 -0.06 -3.71
C LEU A 208 -10.98 1.17 -4.19
N TYR A 209 -10.32 2.10 -4.84
CA TYR A 209 -10.98 3.13 -5.62
C TYR A 209 -11.15 2.63 -7.04
N VAL A 210 -12.37 2.72 -7.59
CA VAL A 210 -12.71 2.26 -8.96
C VAL A 210 -13.12 3.46 -9.79
N GLY A 211 -12.29 3.86 -10.75
CA GLY A 211 -12.54 4.98 -11.65
C GLY A 211 -13.74 4.74 -12.59
N GLU A 212 -14.09 5.76 -13.37
CA GLU A 212 -15.30 5.73 -14.23
C GLU A 212 -15.14 4.83 -15.45
N ASN A 213 -13.92 4.71 -15.95
CA ASN A 213 -13.63 4.04 -17.22
C ASN A 213 -13.47 2.51 -17.07
N VAL A 214 -13.54 1.99 -15.86
CA VAL A 214 -13.37 0.56 -15.58
C VAL A 214 -14.51 0.01 -14.74
N SER A 215 -14.85 -1.25 -14.97
CA SER A 215 -15.92 -1.95 -14.26
C SER A 215 -15.54 -3.40 -14.00
N PRO A 216 -14.66 -3.65 -12.99
CA PRO A 216 -14.30 -5.00 -12.62
C PRO A 216 -15.53 -5.85 -12.29
N ARG A 217 -15.48 -7.16 -12.55
CA ARG A 217 -16.52 -8.09 -12.07
C ARG A 217 -16.39 -8.21 -10.55
N PRO A 218 -17.50 -8.31 -9.80
CA PRO A 218 -17.46 -8.56 -8.37
C PRO A 218 -16.66 -9.85 -8.07
N LEU A 219 -15.76 -9.79 -7.10
CA LEU A 219 -15.03 -10.99 -6.62
C LEU A 219 -15.90 -11.81 -5.66
N ARG A 220 -16.81 -11.14 -4.97
CA ARG A 220 -17.74 -11.73 -4.01
C ARG A 220 -19.14 -11.20 -4.28
N GLU A 221 -20.10 -12.09 -4.20
CA GLU A 221 -21.53 -11.78 -4.31
C GLU A 221 -22.23 -12.17 -3.02
N GLY A 222 -23.27 -11.42 -2.63
CA GLY A 222 -23.99 -11.70 -1.39
C GLY A 222 -24.86 -10.54 -0.93
N GLY A 223 -25.31 -10.57 0.32
CA GLY A 223 -26.17 -9.52 0.85
C GLY A 223 -25.44 -8.18 0.98
N THR A 224 -26.00 -7.14 0.38
CA THR A 224 -25.49 -5.77 0.37
C THR A 224 -26.33 -4.82 1.23
N GLY A 225 -27.59 -5.17 1.49
CA GLY A 225 -28.58 -4.31 2.18
C GLY A 225 -29.49 -3.55 1.25
N SER A 226 -29.15 -3.47 -0.03
CA SER A 226 -29.99 -2.91 -1.10
C SER A 226 -30.50 -4.00 -2.03
N ALA A 227 -31.52 -3.69 -2.87
CA ALA A 227 -32.09 -4.58 -3.88
C ALA A 227 -32.42 -6.00 -3.35
N SER A 228 -32.95 -6.09 -2.12
CA SER A 228 -33.19 -7.37 -1.43
C SER A 228 -34.22 -8.27 -2.11
N GLU A 229 -34.99 -7.73 -3.04
CA GLU A 229 -35.96 -8.44 -3.91
C GLU A 229 -35.29 -9.19 -5.06
N SER A 230 -34.04 -8.80 -5.44
CA SER A 230 -33.28 -9.43 -6.51
C SER A 230 -32.39 -10.55 -5.97
N VAL A 231 -32.27 -11.64 -6.75
CA VAL A 231 -31.28 -12.72 -6.49
C VAL A 231 -29.94 -12.44 -7.16
N HIS A 232 -29.84 -11.37 -7.93
CA HIS A 232 -28.61 -10.96 -8.60
C HIS A 232 -27.90 -9.88 -7.79
N GLN A 233 -26.56 -9.87 -7.87
CA GLN A 233 -25.75 -8.82 -7.28
C GLN A 233 -26.13 -7.45 -7.86
N PRO A 234 -26.36 -6.40 -7.04
CA PRO A 234 -26.70 -5.09 -7.56
C PRO A 234 -25.54 -4.45 -8.32
N ASP A 235 -25.88 -3.65 -9.35
CA ASP A 235 -24.88 -2.91 -10.13
C ASP A 235 -24.56 -1.52 -9.56
N ILE A 236 -25.29 -1.09 -8.53
CA ILE A 236 -25.09 0.22 -7.89
C ILE A 236 -23.86 0.23 -7.01
N LEU A 237 -23.04 1.27 -7.12
CA LEU A 237 -21.89 1.49 -6.25
C LEU A 237 -22.33 2.10 -4.91
N PRO A 238 -21.68 1.73 -3.80
CA PRO A 238 -20.57 0.77 -3.65
C PRO A 238 -21.02 -0.69 -3.54
N ASP A 239 -22.32 -0.96 -3.47
CA ASP A 239 -22.92 -2.25 -3.14
C ASP A 239 -22.53 -3.37 -4.11
N ARG A 240 -22.25 -3.03 -5.39
CA ARG A 240 -21.71 -3.96 -6.38
C ARG A 240 -20.50 -4.74 -5.88
N TYR A 241 -19.64 -4.12 -5.07
CA TYR A 241 -18.38 -4.68 -4.60
C TYR A 241 -18.34 -4.99 -3.11
N GLU A 242 -19.34 -4.54 -2.33
CA GLU A 242 -19.37 -4.67 -0.88
C GLU A 242 -20.46 -5.63 -0.40
N SER A 243 -20.17 -6.94 -0.51
CA SER A 243 -21.05 -7.97 0.04
C SER A 243 -20.63 -8.34 1.46
N GLY A 244 -21.63 -8.51 2.34
CA GLY A 244 -21.42 -8.85 3.76
C GLY A 244 -21.46 -7.63 4.68
N THR A 245 -21.28 -7.88 5.97
CA THR A 245 -21.29 -6.84 7.00
C THR A 245 -19.93 -6.14 7.07
N LEU A 246 -19.94 -4.82 6.96
CA LEU A 246 -18.73 -4.00 7.04
C LEU A 246 -18.16 -3.98 8.47
N GLN A 247 -16.84 -3.87 8.57
CA GLN A 247 -16.08 -3.73 9.81
C GLN A 247 -16.20 -2.30 10.39
N LEU A 248 -17.40 -1.91 10.88
CA LEU A 248 -17.68 -0.56 11.32
C LEU A 248 -16.68 0.01 12.34
N PRO A 249 -16.23 -0.73 13.39
CA PRO A 249 -15.22 -0.20 14.31
C PRO A 249 -13.92 0.20 13.62
N ALA A 250 -13.44 -0.64 12.71
CA ALA A 250 -12.20 -0.36 11.97
C ALA A 250 -12.39 0.79 10.97
N ILE A 251 -13.56 0.90 10.31
CA ILE A 251 -13.89 2.01 9.41
C ILE A 251 -13.97 3.33 10.18
N ALA A 252 -14.52 3.33 11.39
CA ALA A 252 -14.53 4.52 12.24
C ALA A 252 -13.11 4.99 12.62
N GLY A 253 -12.22 4.04 12.89
CA GLY A 253 -10.81 4.33 13.09
C GLY A 253 -10.14 4.86 11.82
N LEU A 254 -10.38 4.23 10.67
CA LEU A 254 -9.88 4.66 9.37
C LEU A 254 -10.31 6.08 9.01
N LEU A 255 -11.57 6.45 9.27
CA LEU A 255 -12.07 7.81 9.10
C LEU A 255 -11.19 8.83 9.85
N GLN A 256 -10.81 8.54 11.09
CA GLN A 256 -9.97 9.46 11.86
C GLN A 256 -8.53 9.49 11.34
N GLY A 257 -8.00 8.35 10.90
CA GLY A 257 -6.70 8.28 10.24
C GLY A 257 -6.68 9.08 8.93
N ALA A 258 -7.67 8.89 8.04
CA ALA A 258 -7.81 9.63 6.79
C ALA A 258 -7.91 11.16 7.03
N ARG A 259 -8.69 11.59 8.03
CA ARG A 259 -8.78 13.00 8.40
C ARG A 259 -7.44 13.54 8.92
N PHE A 260 -6.71 12.75 9.69
CA PHE A 260 -5.40 13.16 10.21
C PHE A 260 -4.39 13.36 9.07
N VAL A 261 -4.27 12.39 8.16
CA VAL A 261 -3.32 12.49 7.04
C VAL A 261 -3.73 13.53 6.01
N ARG A 262 -5.02 13.80 5.84
CA ARG A 262 -5.49 14.91 4.99
C ARG A 262 -4.89 16.26 5.43
N THR A 263 -4.75 16.45 6.73
CA THR A 263 -4.23 17.70 7.31
C THR A 263 -2.71 17.70 7.40
N HIS A 264 -2.09 16.54 7.63
CA HIS A 264 -0.68 16.43 8.00
C HIS A 264 0.18 15.65 6.98
N GLY A 265 -0.40 15.05 5.94
CA GLY A 265 0.29 14.09 5.05
C GLY A 265 1.57 14.64 4.43
N ALA A 266 1.54 15.88 3.92
CA ALA A 266 2.72 16.49 3.33
C ALA A 266 3.85 16.68 4.38
N ALA A 267 3.52 17.20 5.57
CA ALA A 267 4.49 17.36 6.66
C ALA A 267 5.00 15.99 7.18
N ILE A 268 4.14 14.97 7.19
CA ILE A 268 4.55 13.60 7.52
C ILE A 268 5.57 13.09 6.51
N HIS A 269 5.29 13.26 5.23
CA HIS A 269 6.21 12.82 4.16
C HIS A 269 7.57 13.51 4.26
N GLU A 270 7.59 14.83 4.43
CA GLU A 270 8.82 15.61 4.59
C GLU A 270 9.62 15.13 5.80
N TYR A 271 8.96 14.93 6.93
CA TYR A 271 9.61 14.46 8.17
C TYR A 271 10.13 13.02 8.06
N GLU A 272 9.34 12.10 7.51
CA GLU A 272 9.76 10.71 7.28
C GLU A 272 10.94 10.63 6.32
N THR A 273 10.95 11.44 5.26
CA THR A 273 12.06 11.54 4.31
C THR A 273 13.32 12.05 5.01
N TYR A 274 13.20 13.10 5.82
CA TYR A 274 14.31 13.63 6.62
C TYR A 274 14.92 12.56 7.52
N LEU A 275 14.10 11.80 8.25
CA LEU A 275 14.58 10.74 9.15
C LEU A 275 15.29 9.61 8.38
N ILE A 276 14.77 9.23 7.23
CA ILE A 276 15.37 8.19 6.39
C ILE A 276 16.68 8.66 5.75
N ASP A 277 16.78 9.90 5.32
CA ASP A 277 18.01 10.47 4.77
C ASP A 277 19.10 10.58 5.84
N LYS A 278 18.72 10.94 7.07
CA LYS A 278 19.61 10.91 8.22
C LYS A 278 20.13 9.49 8.51
N LEU A 279 19.24 8.48 8.50
CA LEU A 279 19.63 7.08 8.68
C LEU A 279 20.54 6.62 7.54
N ARG A 280 20.20 6.91 6.27
CA ARG A 280 21.00 6.59 5.10
C ARG A 280 22.41 7.14 5.24
N SER A 281 22.55 8.42 5.56
CA SER A 281 23.85 9.09 5.72
C SER A 281 24.72 8.41 6.79
N ARG A 282 24.11 8.05 7.93
CA ARG A 282 24.82 7.35 9.01
C ARG A 282 25.28 5.95 8.59
N LEU A 283 24.40 5.18 7.94
CA LEU A 283 24.72 3.81 7.54
C LEU A 283 25.72 3.76 6.39
N SER A 284 25.64 4.67 5.44
CA SER A 284 26.59 4.77 4.32
C SER A 284 28.01 5.17 4.76
N ALA A 285 28.16 5.74 5.96
CA ALA A 285 29.46 6.04 6.56
C ALA A 285 30.15 4.80 7.17
N ILE A 286 29.47 3.66 7.27
CA ILE A 286 30.01 2.40 7.81
C ILE A 286 30.40 1.51 6.63
N PRO A 287 31.69 1.21 6.40
CA PRO A 287 32.15 0.50 5.20
C PRO A 287 31.55 -0.90 5.00
N GLU A 288 31.20 -1.59 6.11
CA GLU A 288 30.64 -2.93 6.09
C GLU A 288 29.11 -2.94 5.83
N VAL A 289 28.48 -1.77 5.73
CA VAL A 289 27.03 -1.64 5.48
C VAL A 289 26.78 -1.33 4.00
N THR A 290 25.95 -2.15 3.38
CA THR A 290 25.37 -1.87 2.06
C THR A 290 23.97 -1.31 2.24
N VAL A 291 23.73 -0.09 1.77
CA VAL A 291 22.41 0.55 1.73
C VAL A 291 21.84 0.41 0.33
N TYR A 292 20.59 -0.06 0.24
CA TYR A 292 19.92 -0.29 -1.05
C TYR A 292 19.04 0.89 -1.47
N GLY A 293 18.90 1.06 -2.78
CA GLY A 293 18.16 2.14 -3.42
C GLY A 293 19.01 3.37 -3.68
N ASP A 294 18.68 4.11 -4.74
CA ASP A 294 19.36 5.33 -5.13
C ASP A 294 19.16 6.44 -4.08
N GLY A 295 20.25 7.13 -3.74
CA GLY A 295 20.24 8.27 -2.82
C GLY A 295 19.53 9.50 -3.35
N GLU A 296 19.45 9.68 -4.66
CA GLU A 296 18.87 10.84 -5.33
C GLU A 296 17.40 10.66 -5.72
N ALA A 297 16.91 9.42 -5.82
CA ALA A 297 15.53 9.16 -6.20
C ALA A 297 14.54 9.60 -5.11
N PRO A 298 13.36 10.14 -5.47
CA PRO A 298 12.29 10.42 -4.53
C PRO A 298 11.91 9.17 -3.73
N ARG A 299 11.62 9.33 -2.43
CA ARG A 299 11.40 8.17 -1.55
C ARG A 299 10.34 8.42 -0.47
N VAL A 300 9.83 7.33 0.06
CA VAL A 300 9.02 7.28 1.28
C VAL A 300 9.86 6.85 2.48
N GLY A 301 9.30 6.88 3.67
CA GLY A 301 9.93 6.54 4.96
C GLY A 301 10.44 5.10 5.10
N VAL A 302 11.13 4.54 4.09
CA VAL A 302 11.62 3.15 4.02
C VAL A 302 13.08 3.11 3.59
N LEU A 303 13.89 2.31 4.27
CA LEU A 303 15.28 2.04 3.94
C LEU A 303 15.61 0.57 4.15
N SER A 304 16.26 -0.06 3.17
CA SER A 304 16.83 -1.41 3.31
C SER A 304 18.35 -1.38 3.32
N PHE A 305 18.93 -2.24 4.12
CA PHE A 305 20.39 -2.39 4.23
C PHE A 305 20.79 -3.82 4.57
N ASN A 306 22.06 -4.16 4.37
CA ASN A 306 22.69 -5.39 4.84
C ASN A 306 24.07 -5.10 5.44
N LEU A 307 24.56 -5.99 6.25
CA LEU A 307 25.93 -6.00 6.78
C LEU A 307 26.73 -7.09 6.06
N GLN A 308 27.94 -6.75 5.65
CA GLN A 308 28.82 -7.67 4.95
C GLN A 308 29.10 -8.92 5.81
N GLY A 309 28.92 -10.10 5.20
CA GLY A 309 29.20 -11.39 5.84
C GLY A 309 28.15 -11.85 6.87
N ARG A 310 26.99 -11.18 6.96
CA ARG A 310 25.89 -11.58 7.85
C ARG A 310 24.57 -11.70 7.12
N GLU A 311 23.77 -12.67 7.51
CA GLU A 311 22.41 -12.83 6.99
C GLU A 311 21.45 -11.77 7.56
N CYS A 312 20.52 -11.27 6.74
CA CYS A 312 19.57 -10.24 7.17
C CYS A 312 18.69 -10.68 8.36
N ALA A 313 18.38 -11.96 8.46
CA ALA A 313 17.62 -12.52 9.59
C ALA A 313 18.42 -12.47 10.90
N GLU A 314 19.71 -12.76 10.84
CA GLU A 314 20.61 -12.66 12.00
C GLU A 314 20.72 -11.20 12.49
N ILE A 315 20.89 -10.26 11.56
CA ILE A 315 20.99 -8.84 11.90
C ILE A 315 19.69 -8.36 12.54
N ALA A 316 18.54 -8.75 12.01
CA ALA A 316 17.24 -8.40 12.58
C ALA A 316 17.06 -8.96 14.00
N ASP A 317 17.49 -10.20 14.28
CA ASP A 317 17.47 -10.81 15.62
C ASP A 317 18.41 -10.08 16.60
N LEU A 318 19.60 -9.73 16.15
CA LEU A 318 20.57 -8.97 16.98
C LEU A 318 20.03 -7.57 17.34
N LEU A 319 19.30 -6.93 16.43
CA LEU A 319 18.67 -5.63 16.67
C LEU A 319 17.42 -5.76 17.57
N ASP A 320 16.62 -6.82 17.40
CA ASP A 320 15.46 -7.09 18.26
C ASP A 320 15.90 -7.29 19.72
N ARG A 321 16.95 -8.06 19.97
CA ARG A 321 17.54 -8.23 21.31
C ARG A 321 18.03 -6.93 21.94
N ARG A 322 18.30 -5.90 21.13
CA ARG A 322 18.65 -4.54 21.56
C ARG A 322 17.43 -3.60 21.66
N GLY A 323 16.23 -4.14 21.44
CA GLY A 323 14.96 -3.41 21.56
C GLY A 323 14.52 -2.65 20.32
N PHE A 324 15.06 -2.97 19.12
CA PHE A 324 14.65 -2.38 17.85
C PHE A 324 13.73 -3.33 17.08
N CYS A 325 12.54 -2.89 16.74
CA CYS A 325 11.62 -3.62 15.89
C CYS A 325 11.88 -3.26 14.42
N LEU A 326 12.60 -4.14 13.71
CA LEU A 326 12.86 -4.07 12.29
C LEU A 326 12.45 -5.39 11.62
N ARG A 327 12.43 -5.41 10.29
CA ARG A 327 12.10 -6.62 9.56
C ARG A 327 13.29 -7.11 8.73
N GLY A 328 13.69 -8.39 8.89
CA GLY A 328 14.62 -9.09 8.00
C GLY A 328 13.91 -9.95 6.97
N GLY A 329 14.45 -10.07 5.75
CA GLY A 329 13.99 -10.99 4.72
C GLY A 329 13.58 -10.35 3.40
N LEU A 330 12.68 -11.02 2.65
CA LEU A 330 12.25 -10.62 1.30
C LEU A 330 11.12 -9.58 1.26
N HIS A 331 10.58 -9.15 2.38
CA HIS A 331 9.52 -8.14 2.51
C HIS A 331 8.31 -8.38 1.59
N CYS A 332 8.03 -9.64 1.23
CA CYS A 332 7.02 -10.02 0.25
C CYS A 332 7.20 -9.41 -1.15
N ALA A 333 8.43 -9.05 -1.54
CA ALA A 333 8.77 -8.50 -2.85
C ALA A 333 9.98 -9.24 -3.47
N PRO A 334 9.85 -10.53 -3.80
CA PRO A 334 10.97 -11.34 -4.29
C PRO A 334 11.53 -10.86 -5.63
N CYS A 335 10.69 -10.23 -6.48
CA CYS A 335 11.15 -9.66 -7.75
C CYS A 335 12.11 -8.50 -7.52
N MET A 336 11.83 -7.63 -6.56
CA MET A 336 12.71 -6.53 -6.16
C MET A 336 14.06 -7.06 -5.66
N HIS A 337 14.06 -8.09 -4.81
CA HIS A 337 15.32 -8.68 -4.32
C HIS A 337 16.14 -9.35 -5.42
N ARG A 338 15.50 -9.98 -6.42
CA ARG A 338 16.20 -10.47 -7.62
C ARG A 338 16.84 -9.32 -8.41
N TRP A 339 16.14 -8.19 -8.56
CA TRP A 339 16.67 -7.01 -9.23
C TRP A 339 17.86 -6.42 -8.45
N LEU A 340 17.79 -6.36 -7.11
CA LEU A 340 18.88 -5.92 -6.23
C LEU A 340 20.06 -6.91 -6.13
N GLY A 341 19.93 -8.12 -6.65
CA GLY A 341 20.95 -9.19 -6.51
C GLY A 341 21.15 -9.68 -5.07
N THR A 342 20.09 -9.66 -4.24
CA THR A 342 20.18 -10.06 -2.82
C THR A 342 19.16 -11.13 -2.46
N GLN A 343 19.47 -11.93 -1.43
CA GLN A 343 18.59 -12.96 -0.87
C GLN A 343 17.65 -12.43 0.22
N GLY A 344 17.72 -11.14 0.52
CA GLY A 344 16.93 -10.45 1.52
C GLY A 344 17.68 -9.24 2.08
N THR A 345 16.96 -8.40 2.81
CA THR A 345 17.52 -7.20 3.46
C THR A 345 16.95 -7.03 4.85
N VAL A 346 17.64 -6.28 5.69
CA VAL A 346 17.04 -5.65 6.87
C VAL A 346 16.38 -4.35 6.41
N ARG A 347 15.15 -4.15 6.83
CA ARG A 347 14.37 -2.94 6.49
C ARG A 347 14.04 -2.15 7.75
N ALA A 348 14.44 -0.90 7.77
CA ALA A 348 13.93 0.12 8.68
C ALA A 348 12.84 0.93 7.98
N SER A 349 11.77 1.24 8.70
CA SER A 349 10.71 2.12 8.19
C SER A 349 10.15 2.97 9.30
N VAL A 350 10.20 4.27 9.09
CA VAL A 350 9.74 5.30 10.03
C VAL A 350 8.26 5.61 9.84
N GLY A 351 7.68 6.29 10.81
CA GLY A 351 6.33 6.81 10.77
C GLY A 351 6.27 8.22 11.37
N PRO A 352 5.08 8.85 11.40
CA PRO A 352 4.94 10.25 11.82
C PRO A 352 5.33 10.50 13.29
N PHE A 353 5.50 9.47 14.08
CA PHE A 353 5.85 9.55 15.51
C PHE A 353 7.23 8.99 15.82
N SER A 354 8.01 8.56 14.82
CA SER A 354 9.41 8.21 14.96
C SER A 354 10.24 9.46 15.29
N THR A 355 11.35 9.30 16.01
CA THR A 355 12.17 10.42 16.48
C THR A 355 13.60 10.34 15.94
N GLU A 356 14.28 11.48 15.86
CA GLU A 356 15.71 11.52 15.51
C GLU A 356 16.58 10.70 16.46
N ALA A 357 16.29 10.74 17.76
CA ALA A 357 17.01 9.97 18.76
C ALA A 357 16.89 8.45 18.54
N GLU A 358 15.75 7.97 18.04
CA GLU A 358 15.58 6.56 17.67
C GLU A 358 16.43 6.20 16.44
N ILE A 359 16.53 7.10 15.46
CA ILE A 359 17.39 6.93 14.28
C ILE A 359 18.87 6.94 14.67
N ASP A 360 19.28 7.86 15.52
CA ASP A 360 20.64 7.93 16.04
C ASP A 360 21.01 6.66 16.82
N SER A 361 20.12 6.20 17.70
CA SER A 361 20.30 4.96 18.47
C SER A 361 20.41 3.73 17.57
N LEU A 362 19.65 3.64 16.47
CA LEU A 362 19.77 2.55 15.50
C LEU A 362 21.14 2.58 14.80
N GLY A 363 21.59 3.75 14.35
CA GLY A 363 22.90 3.91 13.72
C GLY A 363 24.03 3.46 14.64
N ASP A 364 23.98 3.86 15.91
CA ASP A 364 24.98 3.45 16.92
C ASP A 364 24.95 1.94 17.19
N ALA A 365 23.76 1.34 17.28
CA ALA A 365 23.61 -0.10 17.47
C ALA A 365 24.19 -0.90 16.29
N ILE A 366 23.99 -0.44 15.05
CA ILE A 366 24.55 -1.06 13.84
C ILE A 366 26.07 -0.95 13.84
N ALA A 367 26.62 0.24 14.15
CA ALA A 367 28.09 0.44 14.26
C ALA A 367 28.72 -0.51 15.30
N GLN A 368 28.07 -0.71 16.43
CA GLN A 368 28.53 -1.68 17.45
C GLN A 368 28.46 -3.13 16.97
N ILE A 369 27.39 -3.52 16.22
CA ILE A 369 27.26 -4.89 15.69
C ILE A 369 28.39 -5.19 14.69
N VAL A 370 28.79 -4.22 13.88
CA VAL A 370 29.89 -4.35 12.92
C VAL A 370 31.23 -4.57 13.64
N GLN A 371 31.47 -3.91 14.79
CA GLN A 371 32.71 -4.02 15.54
C GLN A 371 32.86 -5.37 16.28
N VAL A 372 31.78 -6.07 16.56
CA VAL A 372 31.77 -7.38 17.19
C VAL A 372 31.84 -8.46 16.11
N ARG A 373 33.07 -8.90 15.79
CA ARG A 373 33.33 -10.01 14.87
C ARG A 373 33.11 -11.37 15.54
#